data_a4a4aff8b43188336406f141b13f96ec
#
_entry.id   a4a4aff8b43188336406f141b13f96ec
#
_cell.length_a   1.000
_cell.length_b   1.000
_cell.length_c   1.000
_cell.angle_alpha   90.00
_cell.angle_beta   90.00
_cell.angle_gamma   90.00
#
_symmetry.space_group_name_H-M   'P 1'
#
loop_
_entity.id
_entity.type
_entity.pdbx_description
1 polymer ?
#
loop_
_entity_poly.entity_id
_entity_poly.type
_entity_poly.pdbx_seq_one_letter_code
_entity_poly.pdbx_strand_id
1 'polypeptide(L)'
;VLSTATASDKPRDGVDFFPLSVEFEEKMYSVGKIPGGFNKREGKASENAILTDRVIDRPMRPLFPKDYRNDVTLNNLVMSVDPECRPEIVAMIGTALAVHISDIPFDGPCAMTQMGLVDGEFIVNPSQKQWDEGDLQLTVASTKEKVIMIEAGANEIPEDQMIEAIYKCHDINQTVIAFMDQIRDEIGKPKHEYESCAIPEQMFEDIKKIVTPEQMEEAVFTDEKQKREENIRAITEQLEEAFADNEEYLAVLGEAIYPVSYTHLRA
;
A
#
# COMPACT_ATOMS: atom_id res chain seq x y z
N VAL A 1 -4.71 -20.37 0.47
CA VAL A 1 -3.59 -19.47 0.16
C VAL A 1 -2.55 -19.58 1.25
N LEU A 2 -1.27 -19.63 0.89
CA LEU A 2 -0.14 -19.50 1.81
C LEU A 2 0.38 -18.07 1.69
N SER A 3 0.28 -17.30 2.77
CA SER A 3 0.80 -15.93 2.84
C SER A 3 2.03 -15.88 3.75
N THR A 4 3.10 -15.25 3.27
CA THR A 4 4.34 -15.08 4.03
C THR A 4 4.78 -13.62 4.00
N ALA A 5 5.40 -13.17 5.09
CA ALA A 5 5.97 -11.84 5.22
C ALA A 5 7.43 -11.96 5.66
N THR A 6 8.33 -11.33 4.93
CA THR A 6 9.77 -11.28 5.23
C THR A 6 10.26 -9.85 5.13
N ALA A 7 11.20 -9.49 5.99
CA ALA A 7 11.90 -8.21 5.93
C ALA A 7 13.42 -8.43 5.96
N SER A 8 14.17 -7.50 5.36
CA SER A 8 15.63 -7.47 5.52
C SER A 8 16.01 -6.94 6.90
N ASP A 9 17.19 -7.34 7.38
CA ASP A 9 17.72 -6.87 8.68
C ASP A 9 18.12 -5.38 8.65
N LYS A 10 18.48 -4.87 7.47
CA LYS A 10 18.93 -3.50 7.25
C LYS A 10 18.42 -2.94 5.93
N PRO A 11 18.25 -1.62 5.83
CA PRO A 11 17.98 -0.97 4.54
C PRO A 11 19.15 -1.15 3.58
N ARG A 12 18.88 -1.11 2.29
CA ARG A 12 19.92 -1.10 1.24
C ARG A 12 20.48 0.31 1.10
N ASP A 13 21.78 0.42 0.83
CA ASP A 13 22.43 1.70 0.59
C ASP A 13 21.81 2.44 -0.60
N GLY A 14 21.55 3.73 -0.44
CA GLY A 14 21.05 4.59 -1.51
C GLY A 14 19.58 4.44 -1.86
N VAL A 15 18.77 3.79 -1.00
CA VAL A 15 17.32 3.69 -1.17
C VAL A 15 16.61 4.80 -0.41
N ASP A 16 15.91 5.66 -1.13
CA ASP A 16 15.14 6.81 -0.63
C ASP A 16 13.64 6.57 -0.48
N PHE A 17 13.17 5.36 -0.80
CA PHE A 17 11.76 4.96 -0.71
C PHE A 17 11.59 3.66 0.08
N PHE A 18 10.36 3.36 0.50
CA PHE A 18 10.03 2.09 1.14
C PHE A 18 9.90 0.95 0.09
N PRO A 19 10.85 -0.01 0.07
CA PRO A 19 10.86 -1.10 -0.90
C PRO A 19 9.93 -2.24 -0.46
N LEU A 20 8.62 -2.10 -0.73
CA LEU A 20 7.62 -3.13 -0.52
C LEU A 20 7.37 -3.87 -1.83
N SER A 21 7.52 -5.19 -1.81
CA SER A 21 7.14 -6.10 -2.89
C SER A 21 5.99 -6.99 -2.42
N VAL A 22 4.93 -7.03 -3.21
CA VAL A 22 3.80 -7.95 -3.01
C VAL A 22 3.74 -8.87 -4.21
N GLU A 23 3.63 -10.16 -3.98
CA GLU A 23 3.54 -11.18 -5.02
C GLU A 23 2.33 -12.07 -4.75
N PHE A 24 1.51 -12.26 -5.78
CA PHE A 24 0.37 -13.15 -5.78
C PHE A 24 0.53 -14.15 -6.93
N GLU A 25 0.59 -15.42 -6.61
CA GLU A 25 0.81 -16.47 -7.58
C GLU A 25 -0.29 -17.51 -7.53
N GLU A 26 -0.99 -17.66 -8.67
CA GLU A 26 -1.95 -18.74 -8.90
C GLU A 26 -1.24 -19.89 -9.61
N LYS A 27 -0.95 -20.94 -8.87
CA LYS A 27 -0.29 -22.12 -9.44
C LYS A 27 -1.29 -23.05 -10.15
N MET A 28 -0.90 -23.61 -11.29
CA MET A 28 -1.77 -24.52 -12.05
C MET A 28 -2.17 -25.77 -11.24
N TYR A 29 -1.34 -26.19 -10.31
CA TYR A 29 -1.67 -27.33 -9.42
C TYR A 29 -2.84 -27.00 -8.46
N SER A 30 -3.14 -25.73 -8.18
CA SER A 30 -4.26 -25.32 -7.34
C SER A 30 -5.61 -25.76 -7.89
N VAL A 31 -5.68 -25.95 -9.22
CA VAL A 31 -6.83 -26.49 -9.95
C VAL A 31 -6.56 -27.89 -10.53
N GLY A 32 -5.56 -28.60 -10.00
CA GLY A 32 -5.21 -29.97 -10.41
C GLY A 32 -4.57 -30.07 -11.80
N LYS A 33 -4.01 -29.00 -12.35
CA LYS A 33 -3.38 -28.96 -13.67
C LYS A 33 -1.85 -28.93 -13.58
N ILE A 34 -1.20 -29.40 -14.65
CA ILE A 34 0.25 -29.33 -14.85
C ILE A 34 0.53 -28.37 -16.00
N PRO A 35 1.57 -27.51 -15.92
CA PRO A 35 1.95 -26.64 -17.03
C PRO A 35 2.15 -27.40 -18.33
N GLY A 36 1.53 -26.91 -19.43
CA GLY A 36 1.52 -27.60 -20.72
C GLY A 36 2.80 -27.46 -21.55
N GLY A 37 3.69 -26.52 -21.20
CA GLY A 37 4.94 -26.28 -21.91
C GLY A 37 5.93 -27.44 -21.84
N PHE A 38 6.91 -27.48 -22.76
CA PHE A 38 7.95 -28.51 -22.81
C PHE A 38 8.69 -28.68 -21.46
N ASN A 39 9.04 -27.57 -20.82
CA ASN A 39 9.76 -27.56 -19.54
C ASN A 39 8.88 -27.86 -18.32
N LYS A 40 7.58 -28.04 -18.51
CA LYS A 40 6.59 -28.23 -17.40
C LYS A 40 6.72 -27.17 -16.28
N ARG A 41 7.07 -25.96 -16.65
CA ARG A 41 7.20 -24.81 -15.74
C ARG A 41 6.10 -23.79 -16.04
N GLU A 42 5.67 -23.10 -15.01
CA GLU A 42 4.79 -21.96 -15.12
C GLU A 42 5.56 -20.76 -15.71
N GLY A 43 4.84 -19.92 -16.48
CA GLY A 43 5.39 -18.72 -17.07
C GLY A 43 5.46 -17.54 -16.09
N LYS A 44 5.43 -16.33 -16.64
CA LYS A 44 5.28 -15.10 -15.87
C LYS A 44 3.91 -15.05 -15.19
N ALA A 45 3.80 -14.24 -14.14
CA ALA A 45 2.53 -13.93 -13.50
C ALA A 45 1.50 -13.43 -14.53
N SER A 46 0.24 -13.82 -14.36
CA SER A 46 -0.86 -13.35 -15.18
C SER A 46 -1.13 -11.87 -14.94
N GLU A 47 -1.80 -11.20 -15.88
CA GLU A 47 -2.23 -9.80 -15.69
C GLU A 47 -3.13 -9.67 -14.45
N ASN A 48 -4.01 -10.64 -14.22
CA ASN A 48 -4.85 -10.67 -13.02
C ASN A 48 -4.03 -10.78 -11.74
N ALA A 49 -3.00 -11.61 -11.73
CA ALA A 49 -2.08 -11.73 -10.58
C ALA A 49 -1.38 -10.40 -10.29
N ILE A 50 -0.87 -9.72 -11.31
CA ILE A 50 -0.22 -8.40 -11.17
C ILE A 50 -1.20 -7.34 -10.65
N LEU A 51 -2.46 -7.37 -11.10
CA LEU A 51 -3.48 -6.45 -10.59
C LEU A 51 -3.83 -6.75 -9.14
N THR A 52 -3.91 -8.03 -8.77
CA THR A 52 -4.14 -8.46 -7.38
C THR A 52 -3.01 -8.03 -6.46
N ASP A 53 -1.74 -8.14 -6.89
CA ASP A 53 -0.58 -7.62 -6.16
C ASP A 53 -0.77 -6.14 -5.81
N ARG A 54 -1.18 -5.35 -6.77
CA ARG A 54 -1.42 -3.91 -6.60
C ARG A 54 -2.60 -3.60 -5.69
N VAL A 55 -3.65 -4.41 -5.75
CA VAL A 55 -4.83 -4.27 -4.87
C VAL A 55 -4.45 -4.59 -3.42
N ILE A 56 -3.54 -5.54 -3.18
CA ILE A 56 -3.02 -5.86 -1.86
C ILE A 56 -2.02 -4.80 -1.38
N ASP A 57 -1.10 -4.35 -2.24
CA ASP A 57 -0.07 -3.35 -1.89
C ASP A 57 -0.68 -2.01 -1.45
N ARG A 58 -1.70 -1.52 -2.15
CA ARG A 58 -2.28 -0.19 -1.94
C ARG A 58 -2.78 0.06 -0.51
N PRO A 59 -3.56 -0.82 0.13
CA PRO A 59 -3.99 -0.65 1.52
C PRO A 59 -2.91 -1.00 2.54
N MET A 60 -1.94 -1.86 2.19
CA MET A 60 -0.88 -2.29 3.11
C MET A 60 0.21 -1.23 3.28
N ARG A 61 0.67 -0.65 2.17
CA ARG A 61 1.80 0.29 2.13
C ARG A 61 1.69 1.47 3.11
N PRO A 62 0.55 2.18 3.22
CA PRO A 62 0.44 3.32 4.13
C PRO A 62 0.40 2.95 5.62
N LEU A 63 0.33 1.66 5.95
CA LEU A 63 0.33 1.17 7.33
C LEU A 63 1.73 0.81 7.85
N PHE A 64 2.75 0.89 6.99
CA PHE A 64 4.14 0.83 7.45
C PHE A 64 4.61 2.23 7.89
N PRO A 65 5.55 2.32 8.83
CA PRO A 65 6.13 3.60 9.22
C PRO A 65 6.74 4.32 8.01
N LYS A 66 6.55 5.62 7.91
CA LYS A 66 7.01 6.42 6.75
C LYS A 66 8.53 6.44 6.60
N ASP A 67 9.24 6.27 7.70
CA ASP A 67 10.68 6.26 7.82
C ASP A 67 11.32 4.87 7.76
N TYR A 68 10.50 3.83 7.53
CA TYR A 68 10.97 2.46 7.39
C TYR A 68 11.51 2.21 5.98
N ARG A 69 12.75 1.73 5.86
CA ARG A 69 13.45 1.53 4.57
C ARG A 69 13.95 0.11 4.34
N ASN A 70 13.70 -0.81 5.26
CA ASN A 70 14.04 -2.22 5.05
C ASN A 70 13.21 -2.80 3.91
N ASP A 71 13.79 -3.70 3.12
CA ASP A 71 13.04 -4.44 2.09
C ASP A 71 11.99 -5.33 2.76
N VAL A 72 10.74 -5.22 2.32
CA VAL A 72 9.67 -6.12 2.75
C VAL A 72 9.11 -6.86 1.54
N THR A 73 9.02 -8.17 1.65
CA THR A 73 8.43 -9.02 0.62
C THR A 73 7.27 -9.81 1.21
N LEU A 74 6.11 -9.68 0.58
CA LEU A 74 4.86 -10.33 0.94
C LEU A 74 4.47 -11.28 -0.19
N ASN A 75 4.59 -12.58 0.05
CA ASN A 75 4.27 -13.59 -0.95
C ASN A 75 2.95 -14.29 -0.64
N ASN A 76 2.08 -14.38 -1.63
CA ASN A 76 0.81 -15.08 -1.57
C ASN A 76 0.76 -16.17 -2.63
N LEU A 77 0.78 -17.41 -2.18
CA LEU A 77 0.75 -18.57 -3.05
C LEU A 77 -0.62 -19.28 -2.95
N VAL A 78 -1.34 -19.28 -4.05
CA VAL A 78 -2.62 -19.99 -4.14
C VAL A 78 -2.35 -21.48 -4.35
N MET A 79 -2.60 -22.29 -3.33
CA MET A 79 -2.30 -23.72 -3.33
C MET A 79 -3.51 -24.58 -3.69
N SER A 80 -4.71 -24.08 -3.44
CA SER A 80 -5.98 -24.73 -3.79
C SER A 80 -7.04 -23.66 -3.97
N VAL A 81 -7.95 -23.85 -4.92
CA VAL A 81 -9.03 -22.91 -5.26
C VAL A 81 -10.37 -23.60 -5.10
N ASP A 82 -11.31 -22.90 -4.49
CA ASP A 82 -12.73 -23.16 -4.56
C ASP A 82 -13.34 -22.17 -5.56
N PRO A 83 -14.06 -22.62 -6.62
CA PRO A 83 -14.66 -21.72 -7.61
C PRO A 83 -15.65 -20.70 -7.04
N GLU A 84 -16.22 -20.97 -5.86
CA GLU A 84 -17.15 -20.05 -5.18
C GLU A 84 -16.42 -19.01 -4.30
N CYS A 85 -15.11 -19.19 -4.07
CA CYS A 85 -14.30 -18.33 -3.21
C CYS A 85 -13.17 -17.69 -4.01
N ARG A 86 -13.19 -16.39 -4.14
CA ARG A 86 -12.12 -15.63 -4.82
C ARG A 86 -10.86 -15.60 -3.96
N PRO A 87 -9.71 -16.08 -4.47
CA PRO A 87 -8.49 -16.21 -3.69
C PRO A 87 -7.86 -14.87 -3.30
N GLU A 88 -8.18 -13.78 -4.00
CA GLU A 88 -7.65 -12.43 -3.75
C GLU A 88 -8.01 -11.93 -2.34
N ILE A 89 -9.25 -12.18 -1.90
CA ILE A 89 -9.71 -11.79 -0.56
C ILE A 89 -8.94 -12.54 0.51
N VAL A 90 -8.79 -13.85 0.33
CA VAL A 90 -8.05 -14.71 1.26
C VAL A 90 -6.57 -14.31 1.31
N ALA A 91 -5.98 -13.96 0.14
CA ALA A 91 -4.61 -13.49 0.05
C ALA A 91 -4.41 -12.18 0.82
N MET A 92 -5.32 -11.20 0.66
CA MET A 92 -5.25 -9.94 1.39
C MET A 92 -5.34 -10.15 2.90
N ILE A 93 -6.30 -10.95 3.36
CA ILE A 93 -6.46 -11.29 4.78
C ILE A 93 -5.20 -11.99 5.31
N GLY A 94 -4.70 -12.97 4.56
CA GLY A 94 -3.49 -13.72 4.91
C GLY A 94 -2.26 -12.83 4.99
N THR A 95 -2.08 -11.92 4.03
CA THR A 95 -0.97 -10.97 4.00
C THR A 95 -1.01 -10.02 5.20
N ALA A 96 -2.16 -9.39 5.44
CA ALA A 96 -2.32 -8.47 6.56
C ALA A 96 -2.08 -9.17 7.90
N LEU A 97 -2.59 -10.40 8.08
CA LEU A 97 -2.36 -11.21 9.26
C LEU A 97 -0.89 -11.61 9.41
N ALA A 98 -0.23 -12.06 8.33
CA ALA A 98 1.18 -12.46 8.36
C ALA A 98 2.10 -11.32 8.84
N VAL A 99 1.87 -10.10 8.34
CA VAL A 99 2.61 -8.92 8.81
C VAL A 99 2.22 -8.54 10.24
N HIS A 100 0.93 -8.62 10.59
CA HIS A 100 0.43 -8.23 11.90
C HIS A 100 1.00 -9.10 13.04
N ILE A 101 1.13 -10.41 12.82
CA ILE A 101 1.73 -11.33 13.82
C ILE A 101 3.25 -11.40 13.79
N SER A 102 3.89 -10.88 12.72
CA SER A 102 5.36 -10.84 12.59
C SER A 102 5.98 -9.77 13.47
N ASP A 103 7.28 -9.72 13.48
CA ASP A 103 8.09 -8.67 14.12
C ASP A 103 8.28 -7.42 13.24
N ILE A 104 7.76 -7.40 12.02
CA ILE A 104 7.85 -6.25 11.09
C ILE A 104 7.00 -5.09 11.62
N PRO A 105 7.53 -3.84 11.71
CA PRO A 105 6.77 -2.65 12.10
C PRO A 105 5.56 -2.42 11.19
N PHE A 106 4.36 -2.32 11.77
CA PHE A 106 3.12 -2.23 11.02
C PHE A 106 1.96 -1.71 11.89
N ASP A 107 1.28 -0.66 11.43
CA ASP A 107 0.15 0.01 12.11
C ASP A 107 -1.22 -0.57 11.72
N GLY A 108 -1.24 -1.84 11.32
CA GLY A 108 -2.46 -2.57 11.01
C GLY A 108 -3.10 -3.22 12.23
N PRO A 109 -4.04 -4.14 12.00
CA PRO A 109 -4.32 -4.80 10.72
C PRO A 109 -5.28 -4.02 9.84
N CYS A 110 -5.36 -4.45 8.59
CA CYS A 110 -6.40 -4.07 7.66
C CYS A 110 -7.09 -5.32 7.10
N ALA A 111 -8.34 -5.18 6.76
CA ALA A 111 -9.11 -6.24 6.09
C ALA A 111 -9.74 -5.71 4.81
N MET A 112 -10.07 -6.61 3.88
CA MET A 112 -10.67 -6.30 2.60
C MET A 112 -11.91 -7.16 2.39
N THR A 113 -12.98 -6.52 1.93
CA THR A 113 -14.22 -7.18 1.53
C THR A 113 -14.60 -6.75 0.12
N GLN A 114 -15.10 -7.69 -0.67
CA GLN A 114 -15.75 -7.40 -1.94
C GLN A 114 -17.26 -7.40 -1.77
N MET A 115 -17.93 -6.51 -2.51
CA MET A 115 -19.38 -6.37 -2.54
C MET A 115 -19.87 -6.34 -3.98
N GLY A 116 -20.80 -7.23 -4.31
CA GLY A 116 -21.57 -7.19 -5.55
C GLY A 116 -22.97 -6.67 -5.31
N LEU A 117 -23.63 -6.23 -6.38
CA LEU A 117 -25.07 -5.95 -6.40
C LEU A 117 -25.69 -6.79 -7.52
N VAL A 118 -26.53 -7.76 -7.15
CA VAL A 118 -27.18 -8.67 -8.10
C VAL A 118 -28.68 -8.67 -7.80
N ASP A 119 -29.50 -8.42 -8.79
CA ASP A 119 -30.97 -8.34 -8.67
C ASP A 119 -31.43 -7.37 -7.54
N GLY A 120 -30.65 -6.31 -7.29
CA GLY A 120 -30.93 -5.30 -6.26
C GLY A 120 -30.53 -5.70 -4.84
N GLU A 121 -29.87 -6.86 -4.64
CA GLU A 121 -29.37 -7.31 -3.35
C GLU A 121 -27.85 -7.24 -3.26
N PHE A 122 -27.33 -6.77 -2.12
CA PHE A 122 -25.90 -6.76 -1.83
C PHE A 122 -25.39 -8.15 -1.48
N ILE A 123 -24.39 -8.62 -2.22
CA ILE A 123 -23.74 -9.92 -2.00
C ILE A 123 -22.31 -9.70 -1.53
N VAL A 124 -21.99 -10.23 -0.36
CA VAL A 124 -20.66 -10.17 0.25
C VAL A 124 -19.78 -11.25 -0.37
N ASN A 125 -18.58 -10.86 -0.81
CA ASN A 125 -17.61 -11.75 -1.44
C ASN A 125 -18.23 -12.62 -2.53
N PRO A 126 -18.82 -12.00 -3.57
CA PRO A 126 -19.56 -12.71 -4.61
C PRO A 126 -18.66 -13.72 -5.34
N SER A 127 -19.29 -14.82 -5.82
CA SER A 127 -18.64 -15.73 -6.76
C SER A 127 -18.26 -15.01 -8.05
N GLN A 128 -17.36 -15.58 -8.85
CA GLN A 128 -16.92 -14.96 -10.11
C GLN A 128 -18.12 -14.66 -11.03
N LYS A 129 -19.10 -15.56 -11.11
CA LYS A 129 -20.31 -15.34 -11.92
C LYS A 129 -21.13 -14.15 -11.42
N GLN A 130 -21.34 -14.04 -10.12
CA GLN A 130 -22.08 -12.91 -9.51
C GLN A 130 -21.33 -11.59 -9.64
N TRP A 131 -20.01 -11.64 -9.62
CA TRP A 131 -19.14 -10.49 -9.85
C TRP A 131 -19.26 -9.97 -11.29
N ASP A 132 -19.25 -10.86 -12.27
CA ASP A 132 -19.27 -10.50 -13.69
C ASP A 132 -20.67 -10.05 -14.17
N GLU A 133 -21.74 -10.64 -13.60
CA GLU A 133 -23.14 -10.37 -13.97
C GLU A 133 -23.78 -9.23 -13.14
N GLY A 134 -23.17 -8.85 -12.00
CA GLY A 134 -23.70 -7.84 -11.09
C GLY A 134 -23.53 -6.40 -11.57
N ASP A 135 -24.37 -5.50 -11.07
CA ASP A 135 -24.31 -4.05 -11.35
C ASP A 135 -23.24 -3.32 -10.55
N LEU A 136 -22.68 -3.95 -9.53
CA LEU A 136 -21.62 -3.42 -8.68
C LEU A 136 -20.47 -4.42 -8.54
N GLN A 137 -19.26 -3.90 -8.72
CA GLN A 137 -18.00 -4.55 -8.41
C GLN A 137 -17.23 -3.65 -7.46
N LEU A 138 -17.45 -3.80 -6.17
CA LEU A 138 -16.85 -2.94 -5.15
C LEU A 138 -15.86 -3.73 -4.31
N THR A 139 -14.65 -3.18 -4.15
CA THR A 139 -13.63 -3.68 -3.23
C THR A 139 -13.29 -2.60 -2.22
N VAL A 140 -13.42 -2.89 -0.94
CA VAL A 140 -13.14 -1.95 0.15
C VAL A 140 -12.15 -2.56 1.13
N ALA A 141 -11.04 -1.87 1.34
CA ALA A 141 -10.14 -2.18 2.44
C ALA A 141 -10.20 -1.11 3.53
N SER A 142 -10.18 -1.55 4.77
CA SER A 142 -10.26 -0.65 5.92
C SER A 142 -9.43 -1.15 7.11
N THR A 143 -9.03 -0.21 7.95
CA THR A 143 -8.52 -0.43 9.31
C THR A 143 -9.68 -0.38 10.31
N LYS A 144 -9.39 -0.42 11.62
CA LYS A 144 -10.41 -0.24 12.67
C LYS A 144 -11.17 1.08 12.54
N GLU A 145 -10.48 2.14 12.11
CA GLU A 145 -11.01 3.50 12.18
C GLU A 145 -11.42 4.06 10.82
N LYS A 146 -10.79 3.62 9.76
CA LYS A 146 -10.86 4.29 8.45
C LYS A 146 -10.96 3.30 7.30
N VAL A 147 -11.74 3.68 6.30
CA VAL A 147 -11.62 3.11 4.96
C VAL A 147 -10.36 3.68 4.32
N ILE A 148 -9.46 2.81 3.86
CA ILE A 148 -8.14 3.19 3.32
C ILE A 148 -8.02 2.94 1.83
N MET A 149 -8.86 2.09 1.26
CA MET A 149 -8.91 1.85 -0.18
C MET A 149 -10.34 1.54 -0.62
N ILE A 150 -10.71 2.12 -1.74
CA ILE A 150 -11.95 1.81 -2.47
C ILE A 150 -11.57 1.61 -3.94
N GLU A 151 -12.06 0.53 -4.53
CA GLU A 151 -12.00 0.28 -5.96
C GLU A 151 -13.38 -0.18 -6.42
N ALA A 152 -13.97 0.54 -7.37
CA ALA A 152 -15.33 0.29 -7.80
C ALA A 152 -15.48 0.34 -9.32
N GLY A 153 -16.24 -0.62 -9.85
CA GLY A 153 -16.87 -0.58 -11.15
C GLY A 153 -18.38 -0.70 -10.95
N ALA A 154 -19.18 0.13 -11.62
CA ALA A 154 -20.61 0.15 -11.43
C ALA A 154 -21.38 0.53 -12.71
N ASN A 155 -22.56 -0.04 -12.88
CA ASN A 155 -23.50 0.28 -13.94
C ASN A 155 -24.52 1.32 -13.45
N GLU A 156 -24.11 2.61 -13.40
CA GLU A 156 -24.98 3.73 -13.04
C GLU A 156 -25.73 3.60 -11.70
N ILE A 157 -25.03 3.05 -10.66
CA ILE A 157 -25.60 2.92 -9.32
C ILE A 157 -25.71 4.28 -8.65
N PRO A 158 -26.84 4.60 -7.98
CA PRO A 158 -26.99 5.84 -7.20
C PRO A 158 -25.95 5.96 -6.10
N GLU A 159 -25.51 7.19 -5.82
CA GLU A 159 -24.48 7.47 -4.80
C GLU A 159 -24.87 6.95 -3.42
N ASP A 160 -26.13 7.04 -3.03
CA ASP A 160 -26.63 6.55 -1.73
C ASP A 160 -26.40 5.04 -1.57
N GLN A 161 -26.65 4.26 -2.62
CA GLN A 161 -26.40 2.83 -2.62
C GLN A 161 -24.90 2.50 -2.58
N MET A 162 -24.08 3.28 -3.29
CA MET A 162 -22.63 3.14 -3.26
C MET A 162 -22.08 3.39 -1.86
N ILE A 163 -22.53 4.45 -1.20
CA ILE A 163 -22.14 4.79 0.17
C ILE A 163 -22.57 3.70 1.14
N GLU A 164 -23.81 3.18 0.99
CA GLU A 164 -24.29 2.07 1.82
C GLU A 164 -23.43 0.82 1.66
N ALA A 165 -23.07 0.47 0.43
CA ALA A 165 -22.20 -0.68 0.14
C ALA A 165 -20.81 -0.52 0.79
N ILE A 166 -20.22 0.68 0.75
CA ILE A 166 -18.92 0.97 1.38
C ILE A 166 -18.99 0.80 2.89
N TYR A 167 -20.02 1.32 3.56
CA TYR A 167 -20.18 1.16 5.00
C TYR A 167 -20.41 -0.30 5.39
N LYS A 168 -21.22 -1.04 4.63
CA LYS A 168 -21.42 -2.49 4.86
C LYS A 168 -20.08 -3.26 4.77
N CYS A 169 -19.24 -2.96 3.77
CA CYS A 169 -17.92 -3.55 3.67
C CYS A 169 -17.04 -3.22 4.88
N HIS A 170 -17.07 -1.96 5.33
CA HIS A 170 -16.33 -1.53 6.51
C HIS A 170 -16.75 -2.31 7.76
N ASP A 171 -18.05 -2.48 8.01
CA ASP A 171 -18.57 -3.22 9.17
C ASP A 171 -18.17 -4.70 9.13
N ILE A 172 -18.15 -5.32 7.95
CA ILE A 172 -17.68 -6.69 7.77
C ILE A 172 -16.18 -6.78 8.07
N ASN A 173 -15.40 -5.82 7.56
CA ASN A 173 -13.97 -5.74 7.81
C ASN A 173 -13.66 -5.65 9.33
N GLN A 174 -14.50 -4.97 10.14
CA GLN A 174 -14.32 -4.92 11.60
C GLN A 174 -14.34 -6.31 12.24
N THR A 175 -15.21 -7.20 11.76
CA THR A 175 -15.27 -8.57 12.26
C THR A 175 -13.98 -9.33 11.98
N VAL A 176 -13.44 -9.19 10.76
CA VAL A 176 -12.19 -9.83 10.35
C VAL A 176 -11.00 -9.26 11.12
N ILE A 177 -10.95 -7.93 11.29
CA ILE A 177 -9.91 -7.23 12.04
C ILE A 177 -9.89 -7.68 13.52
N ALA A 178 -11.06 -7.78 14.15
CA ALA A 178 -11.16 -8.26 15.52
C ALA A 178 -10.61 -9.69 15.68
N PHE A 179 -10.86 -10.56 14.70
CA PHE A 179 -10.30 -11.90 14.66
C PHE A 179 -8.78 -11.91 14.48
N MET A 180 -8.25 -11.05 13.59
CA MET A 180 -6.79 -10.89 13.42
C MET A 180 -6.10 -10.43 14.70
N ASP A 181 -6.72 -9.51 15.44
CA ASP A 181 -6.18 -9.05 16.73
C ASP A 181 -6.13 -10.17 17.75
N GLN A 182 -7.16 -11.02 17.85
CA GLN A 182 -7.13 -12.18 18.73
C GLN A 182 -5.97 -13.11 18.42
N ILE A 183 -5.72 -13.39 17.14
CA ILE A 183 -4.58 -14.22 16.71
C ILE A 183 -3.26 -13.55 17.09
N ARG A 184 -3.13 -12.23 16.85
CA ARG A 184 -1.92 -11.49 17.24
C ARG A 184 -1.68 -11.57 18.74
N ASP A 185 -2.71 -11.42 19.56
CA ASP A 185 -2.57 -11.45 21.01
C ASP A 185 -2.15 -12.83 21.54
N GLU A 186 -2.46 -13.91 20.80
CA GLU A 186 -2.04 -15.28 21.15
C GLU A 186 -0.62 -15.63 20.68
N ILE A 187 -0.25 -15.25 19.46
CA ILE A 187 0.98 -15.73 18.80
C ILE A 187 1.86 -14.62 18.20
N GLY A 188 1.44 -13.37 18.31
CA GLY A 188 2.18 -12.24 17.72
C GLY A 188 3.55 -12.04 18.36
N LYS A 189 4.50 -11.60 17.55
CA LYS A 189 5.85 -11.22 17.99
C LYS A 189 5.92 -9.73 18.33
N PRO A 190 6.78 -9.30 19.26
CA PRO A 190 7.08 -7.89 19.44
C PRO A 190 7.73 -7.33 18.15
N LYS A 191 7.38 -6.08 17.81
CA LYS A 191 7.93 -5.42 16.63
C LYS A 191 9.41 -5.13 16.83
N HIS A 192 10.24 -5.37 15.78
CA HIS A 192 11.67 -5.11 15.84
C HIS A 192 11.95 -3.58 15.79
N GLU A 193 13.03 -3.18 16.43
CA GLU A 193 13.58 -1.84 16.27
C GLU A 193 14.29 -1.73 14.92
N TYR A 194 14.20 -0.58 14.26
CA TYR A 194 14.82 -0.31 12.97
C TYR A 194 15.53 1.05 12.97
N GLU A 195 16.44 1.21 12.04
CA GLU A 195 17.11 2.47 11.80
C GLU A 195 16.12 3.44 11.13
N SER A 196 15.71 4.48 11.88
CA SER A 196 14.76 5.47 11.40
C SER A 196 15.43 6.43 10.43
N CYS A 197 14.81 6.59 9.26
CA CYS A 197 15.19 7.63 8.28
C CYS A 197 14.26 8.85 8.36
N ALA A 198 13.67 9.10 9.53
CA ALA A 198 12.79 10.24 9.73
C ALA A 198 13.57 11.56 9.59
N ILE A 199 12.96 12.52 8.91
CA ILE A 199 13.51 13.85 8.75
C ILE A 199 13.46 14.58 10.10
N PRO A 200 14.58 15.09 10.64
CA PRO A 200 14.58 15.83 11.89
C PRO A 200 13.65 17.06 11.80
N GLU A 201 12.77 17.26 12.79
CA GLU A 201 11.87 18.43 12.80
C GLU A 201 12.62 19.76 12.72
N GLN A 202 13.80 19.82 13.37
CA GLN A 202 14.66 20.99 13.34
C GLN A 202 15.11 21.34 11.93
N MET A 203 15.31 20.35 11.06
CA MET A 203 15.72 20.57 9.66
C MET A 203 14.70 21.40 8.90
N PHE A 204 13.40 21.21 9.12
CA PHE A 204 12.37 22.02 8.47
C PHE A 204 12.45 23.50 8.88
N GLU A 205 12.73 23.77 10.15
CA GLU A 205 12.92 25.13 10.63
C GLU A 205 14.19 25.77 10.07
N ASP A 206 15.26 24.99 9.88
CA ASP A 206 16.50 25.46 9.31
C ASP A 206 16.37 25.70 7.78
N ILE A 207 15.64 24.85 7.07
CA ILE A 207 15.29 25.08 5.66
C ILE A 207 14.49 26.38 5.49
N LYS A 208 13.50 26.66 6.33
CA LYS A 208 12.71 27.88 6.30
C LYS A 208 13.51 29.17 6.54
N LYS A 209 14.64 29.08 7.24
CA LYS A 209 15.54 30.23 7.44
C LYS A 209 16.37 30.53 6.20
N ILE A 210 16.65 29.53 5.38
CA ILE A 210 17.50 29.64 4.18
C ILE A 210 16.67 29.93 2.94
N VAL A 211 15.53 29.23 2.82
CA VAL A 211 14.61 29.36 1.67
C VAL A 211 13.33 30.02 2.15
N THR A 212 13.04 31.22 1.63
CA THR A 212 11.82 31.92 1.99
C THR A 212 10.58 31.31 1.32
N PRO A 213 9.38 31.48 1.93
CA PRO A 213 8.14 31.03 1.31
C PRO A 213 7.94 31.58 -0.10
N GLU A 214 8.31 32.84 -0.36
CA GLU A 214 8.17 33.49 -1.66
C GLU A 214 9.06 32.85 -2.72
N GLN A 215 10.30 32.47 -2.37
CA GLN A 215 11.22 31.76 -3.27
C GLN A 215 10.67 30.37 -3.63
N MET A 216 10.10 29.67 -2.66
CA MET A 216 9.49 28.35 -2.90
C MET A 216 8.22 28.48 -3.76
N GLU A 217 7.40 29.50 -3.50
CA GLU A 217 6.19 29.77 -4.27
C GLU A 217 6.55 30.09 -5.75
N GLU A 218 7.52 30.94 -5.99
CA GLU A 218 7.98 31.26 -7.34
C GLU A 218 8.54 30.03 -8.06
N ALA A 219 9.27 29.18 -7.37
CA ALA A 219 9.83 27.96 -7.93
C ALA A 219 8.74 26.96 -8.31
N VAL A 220 7.71 26.77 -7.47
CA VAL A 220 6.68 25.75 -7.64
C VAL A 220 5.58 26.20 -8.61
N PHE A 221 5.14 27.46 -8.57
CA PHE A 221 4.06 27.99 -9.42
C PHE A 221 4.52 28.46 -10.81
N THR A 222 5.66 27.99 -11.27
CA THR A 222 6.12 28.23 -12.64
C THR A 222 5.37 27.31 -13.61
N ASP A 223 4.70 27.89 -14.61
CA ASP A 223 3.86 27.16 -15.60
C ASP A 223 4.66 26.15 -16.42
N GLU A 224 5.87 26.49 -16.81
CA GLU A 224 6.74 25.67 -17.64
C GLU A 224 7.45 24.60 -16.80
N LYS A 225 7.21 23.32 -17.13
CA LYS A 225 7.74 22.17 -16.37
C LYS A 225 9.26 22.21 -16.23
N GLN A 226 10.00 22.45 -17.31
CA GLN A 226 11.47 22.46 -17.27
C GLN A 226 11.99 23.55 -16.35
N LYS A 227 11.44 24.76 -16.45
CA LYS A 227 11.85 25.89 -15.63
C LYS A 227 11.53 25.69 -14.15
N ARG A 228 10.40 25.03 -13.85
CA ARG A 228 10.06 24.63 -12.48
C ARG A 228 11.08 23.63 -11.91
N GLU A 229 11.47 22.62 -12.69
CA GLU A 229 12.48 21.66 -12.29
C GLU A 229 13.86 22.31 -12.07
N GLU A 230 14.24 23.27 -12.92
CA GLU A 230 15.49 24.05 -12.76
C GLU A 230 15.45 24.94 -11.49
N ASN A 231 14.34 25.60 -11.22
CA ASN A 231 14.17 26.42 -10.02
C ASN A 231 14.25 25.58 -8.72
N ILE A 232 13.57 24.44 -8.68
CA ILE A 232 13.62 23.52 -7.54
C ILE A 232 15.04 22.98 -7.36
N ARG A 233 15.73 22.65 -8.46
CA ARG A 233 17.13 22.20 -8.43
C ARG A 233 18.06 23.25 -7.87
N ALA A 234 17.91 24.51 -8.25
CA ALA A 234 18.70 25.61 -7.71
C ALA A 234 18.50 25.78 -6.19
N ILE A 235 17.27 25.62 -5.70
CA ILE A 235 16.98 25.61 -4.27
C ILE A 235 17.66 24.41 -3.58
N THR A 236 17.63 23.24 -4.20
CA THR A 236 18.30 22.05 -3.66
C THR A 236 19.80 22.27 -3.54
N GLU A 237 20.46 22.76 -4.58
CA GLU A 237 21.89 23.09 -4.58
C GLU A 237 22.24 24.12 -3.51
N GLN A 238 21.41 25.15 -3.33
CA GLN A 238 21.58 26.14 -2.25
C GLN A 238 21.53 25.52 -0.85
N LEU A 239 20.63 24.57 -0.63
CA LEU A 239 20.49 23.85 0.64
C LEU A 239 21.62 22.83 0.85
N GLU A 240 22.10 22.16 -0.20
CA GLU A 240 23.26 21.28 -0.15
C GLU A 240 24.52 22.04 0.26
N GLU A 241 24.74 23.24 -0.28
CA GLU A 241 25.86 24.12 0.12
C GLU A 241 25.72 24.59 1.56
N ALA A 242 24.51 24.95 1.99
CA ALA A 242 24.25 25.44 3.35
C ALA A 242 24.43 24.36 4.42
N PHE A 243 24.13 23.10 4.07
CA PHE A 243 24.22 21.95 4.97
C PHE A 243 25.47 21.09 4.71
N ALA A 244 26.46 21.57 3.95
CA ALA A 244 27.63 20.79 3.55
C ALA A 244 28.40 20.15 4.73
N ASP A 245 28.34 20.76 5.92
CA ASP A 245 28.97 20.27 7.14
C ASP A 245 28.07 19.29 7.95
N ASN A 246 26.84 19.02 7.50
CA ASN A 246 25.90 18.16 8.20
C ASN A 246 25.47 16.96 7.32
N GLU A 247 26.22 15.86 7.44
CA GLU A 247 25.97 14.62 6.68
C GLU A 247 24.58 14.03 6.93
N GLU A 248 24.04 14.19 8.15
CA GLU A 248 22.70 13.70 8.50
C GLU A 248 21.61 14.44 7.71
N TYR A 249 21.74 15.77 7.58
CA TYR A 249 20.80 16.56 6.79
C TYR A 249 20.92 16.29 5.30
N LEU A 250 22.13 16.13 4.79
CA LEU A 250 22.37 15.83 3.38
C LEU A 250 21.74 14.48 2.96
N ALA A 251 21.79 13.49 3.84
CA ALA A 251 21.23 12.16 3.57
C ALA A 251 19.71 12.18 3.34
N VAL A 252 18.97 13.11 3.96
CA VAL A 252 17.49 13.19 3.90
C VAL A 252 16.99 14.46 3.20
N LEU A 253 17.87 15.29 2.65
CA LEU A 253 17.54 16.58 2.06
C LEU A 253 16.52 16.46 0.91
N GLY A 254 16.69 15.48 0.02
CA GLY A 254 15.78 15.23 -1.08
C GLY A 254 14.34 14.94 -0.63
N GLU A 255 14.20 14.19 0.47
CA GLU A 255 12.91 13.91 1.08
C GLU A 255 12.33 15.13 1.82
N ALA A 256 13.19 15.97 2.41
CA ALA A 256 12.78 17.16 3.16
C ALA A 256 12.23 18.29 2.27
N ILE A 257 12.76 18.44 1.06
CA ILE A 257 12.34 19.48 0.12
C ILE A 257 10.92 19.21 -0.40
N TYR A 258 10.53 17.95 -0.62
CA TYR A 258 9.23 17.59 -1.14
C TYR A 258 8.06 18.05 -0.25
N PRO A 259 8.02 17.78 1.07
CA PRO A 259 6.98 18.31 1.95
C PRO A 259 6.98 19.84 2.03
N VAL A 260 8.14 20.49 2.00
CA VAL A 260 8.24 21.95 2.00
C VAL A 260 7.61 22.56 0.76
N SER A 261 7.90 22.02 -0.43
CA SER A 261 7.27 22.46 -1.69
C SER A 261 5.77 22.18 -1.72
N TYR A 262 5.33 21.05 -1.18
CA TYR A 262 3.92 20.64 -1.20
C TYR A 262 3.04 21.38 -0.18
N THR A 263 3.56 21.74 0.99
CA THR A 263 2.81 22.53 1.99
C THR A 263 2.56 23.96 1.52
N HIS A 264 3.43 24.53 0.70
CA HIS A 264 3.21 25.84 0.09
C HIS A 264 2.17 25.82 -1.04
N LEU A 265 1.88 24.66 -1.63
CA LEU A 265 0.82 24.49 -2.63
C LEU A 265 -0.59 24.42 -2.01
N ARG A 266 -0.71 24.22 -0.69
CA ARG A 266 -1.99 24.05 0.02
C ARG A 266 -2.37 25.20 0.95
N ALA A 267 -1.50 26.16 1.14
CA ALA A 267 -1.77 27.38 1.89
C ALA A 267 -2.31 28.47 0.99
#